data_cabcd0833ecc54ea9678a370d2bd1b0f
#
_entry.id   cabcd0833ecc54ea9678a370d2bd1b0f
#
_cell.length_a   1.000
_cell.length_b   1.000
_cell.length_c   1.000
_cell.angle_alpha   90.00
_cell.angle_beta   90.00
_cell.angle_gamma   90.00
#
_symmetry.space_group_name_H-M   'P 1'
#
loop_
_entity.id
_entity.type
_entity.pdbx_description
1 polymer ?
#
loop_
_entity_poly.entity_id
_entity_poly.type
_entity_poly.pdbx_seq_one_letter_code
_entity_poly.pdbx_strand_id
1 'polypeptide(L)'
;GLCDKAPVCEVGHNHLEKFSLKDVENALSKNEVHPKEVGGIDFSTYIQDDGYKTLLKCYEGKLSVDEVIDELNKSGLKGMGGAGFPSGQKWKFVRMEKGPRLMTINGDEGEPGTFKDKLYLETNMHKFFEGMLIAAWAVEAKKIYIYMRDEYPGTLKKMKNELTKLENSKILRED
;
A
#
# COMPACT_ATOMS: atom_id res chain seq x y z
N GLY A 1 15.39 0.73 -4.46
CA GLY A 1 15.30 0.78 -3.15
C GLY A 1 15.92 -0.25 -2.21
N LEU A 2 17.18 -0.74 -2.47
CA LEU A 2 17.89 -1.65 -1.54
C LEU A 2 19.27 -1.10 -1.16
N CYS A 3 19.41 0.24 -1.08
CA CYS A 3 20.69 0.88 -0.81
C CYS A 3 21.27 0.51 0.56
N ASP A 4 20.43 0.26 1.55
CA ASP A 4 20.78 -0.21 2.90
C ASP A 4 21.23 -1.68 2.94
N LYS A 5 20.98 -2.42 1.85
CA LYS A 5 21.26 -3.85 1.68
C LYS A 5 22.46 -4.12 0.78
N ALA A 6 23.14 -3.08 0.32
CA ALA A 6 24.29 -3.21 -0.57
C ALA A 6 25.41 -4.07 0.04
N PRO A 7 26.16 -4.84 -0.79
CA PRO A 7 25.97 -5.02 -2.23
C PRO A 7 24.72 -5.89 -2.51
N VAL A 8 24.01 -5.54 -3.60
CA VAL A 8 22.80 -6.27 -4.02
C VAL A 8 22.98 -6.77 -5.44
N CYS A 9 22.54 -8.00 -5.69
CA CYS A 9 22.50 -8.62 -7.01
C CYS A 9 21.09 -9.16 -7.26
N GLU A 10 20.64 -9.13 -8.49
CA GLU A 10 19.39 -9.70 -8.91
C GLU A 10 19.63 -10.94 -9.77
N VAL A 11 18.99 -12.06 -9.39
CA VAL A 11 19.00 -13.32 -10.14
C VAL A 11 17.55 -13.62 -10.54
N GLY A 12 17.18 -13.32 -11.77
CA GLY A 12 15.77 -13.29 -12.17
C GLY A 12 15.04 -12.15 -11.45
N HIS A 13 14.09 -12.47 -10.57
CA HIS A 13 13.40 -11.53 -9.67
C HIS A 13 13.77 -11.74 -8.19
N ASN A 14 14.81 -12.53 -7.93
CA ASN A 14 15.32 -12.76 -6.57
C ASN A 14 16.44 -11.79 -6.24
N HIS A 15 16.24 -10.96 -5.23
CA HIS A 15 17.24 -10.06 -4.72
C HIS A 15 18.14 -10.75 -3.69
N LEU A 16 19.42 -10.81 -3.96
CA LEU A 16 20.46 -11.27 -3.03
C LEU A 16 21.07 -10.05 -2.35
N GLU A 17 20.80 -9.92 -1.05
CA GLU A 17 21.29 -8.80 -0.22
C GLU A 17 22.64 -9.17 0.40
N LYS A 18 23.57 -8.21 0.49
CA LYS A 18 24.91 -8.40 1.08
C LYS A 18 25.60 -9.66 0.59
N PHE A 19 25.44 -9.94 -0.69
CA PHE A 19 25.80 -11.22 -1.34
C PHE A 19 27.31 -11.39 -1.51
N SER A 20 27.72 -12.66 -1.56
CA SER A 20 29.02 -13.11 -2.10
C SER A 20 28.83 -13.78 -3.47
N LEU A 21 29.94 -13.98 -4.21
CA LEU A 21 29.88 -14.71 -5.49
C LEU A 21 29.29 -16.12 -5.34
N LYS A 22 29.59 -16.78 -4.21
CA LYS A 22 29.05 -18.11 -3.88
C LYS A 22 27.52 -18.09 -3.73
N ASP A 23 26.96 -17.03 -3.21
CA ASP A 23 25.50 -16.89 -3.07
C ASP A 23 24.84 -16.79 -4.45
N VAL A 24 25.48 -16.08 -5.41
CA VAL A 24 25.01 -16.00 -6.80
C VAL A 24 25.09 -17.37 -7.47
N GLU A 25 26.22 -18.08 -7.36
CA GLU A 25 26.40 -19.42 -7.91
C GLU A 25 25.36 -20.40 -7.35
N ASN A 26 25.10 -20.34 -6.03
CA ASN A 26 24.08 -21.16 -5.38
C ASN A 26 22.68 -20.84 -5.90
N ALA A 27 22.31 -19.57 -6.02
CA ALA A 27 21.02 -19.16 -6.52
C ALA A 27 20.78 -19.62 -7.97
N LEU A 28 21.82 -19.50 -8.82
CA LEU A 28 21.77 -19.98 -10.20
C LEU A 28 21.63 -21.51 -10.27
N SER A 29 22.45 -22.23 -9.50
CA SER A 29 22.45 -23.72 -9.50
C SER A 29 21.12 -24.31 -9.02
N LYS A 30 20.46 -23.62 -8.07
CA LYS A 30 19.15 -24.02 -7.52
C LYS A 30 17.95 -23.43 -8.25
N ASN A 31 18.19 -22.64 -9.30
CA ASN A 31 17.15 -21.91 -10.04
C ASN A 31 16.28 -21.02 -9.11
N GLU A 32 16.90 -20.37 -8.12
CA GLU A 32 16.22 -19.45 -7.20
C GLU A 32 16.00 -18.07 -7.85
N VAL A 33 15.14 -18.03 -8.87
CA VAL A 33 14.86 -16.84 -9.70
C VAL A 33 13.62 -16.07 -9.28
N HIS A 34 12.87 -16.58 -8.33
CA HIS A 34 11.62 -15.97 -7.87
C HIS A 34 11.86 -15.05 -6.66
N PRO A 35 11.08 -13.96 -6.51
CA PRO A 35 11.22 -13.08 -5.37
C PRO A 35 10.94 -13.82 -4.06
N LYS A 36 11.74 -13.52 -3.04
CA LYS A 36 11.52 -14.02 -1.68
C LYS A 36 10.18 -13.50 -1.14
N GLU A 37 9.59 -14.27 -0.26
CA GLU A 37 8.40 -13.82 0.45
C GLU A 37 8.75 -12.67 1.40
N VAL A 38 7.87 -11.71 1.43
CA VAL A 38 7.98 -10.53 2.30
C VAL A 38 7.12 -10.75 3.53
N GLY A 39 7.68 -10.60 4.71
CA GLY A 39 7.00 -10.72 5.99
C GLY A 39 5.99 -9.58 6.25
N GLY A 40 5.63 -9.40 7.51
CA GLY A 40 4.72 -8.35 8.00
C GLY A 40 3.32 -8.88 8.31
N ILE A 41 2.43 -7.99 8.75
CA ILE A 41 1.08 -8.31 9.17
C ILE A 41 0.26 -8.78 7.95
N ASP A 42 -0.29 -9.98 8.03
CA ASP A 42 -1.17 -10.54 7.01
C ASP A 42 -2.66 -10.21 7.30
N PHE A 43 -3.55 -10.60 6.36
CA PHE A 43 -4.98 -10.35 6.47
C PHE A 43 -5.58 -10.90 7.77
N SER A 44 -5.26 -12.14 8.13
CA SER A 44 -5.83 -12.80 9.31
C SER A 44 -5.42 -12.13 10.61
N THR A 45 -4.16 -11.80 10.74
CA THR A 45 -3.62 -11.07 11.90
C THR A 45 -4.24 -9.68 11.99
N TYR A 46 -4.35 -8.96 10.85
CA TYR A 46 -4.93 -7.63 10.83
C TYR A 46 -6.40 -7.62 11.27
N ILE A 47 -7.18 -8.63 10.84
CA ILE A 47 -8.58 -8.79 11.28
C ILE A 47 -8.67 -9.09 12.79
N GLN A 48 -7.79 -9.94 13.33
CA GLN A 48 -7.76 -10.26 14.76
C GLN A 48 -7.45 -9.03 15.63
N ASP A 49 -6.68 -8.09 15.10
CA ASP A 49 -6.32 -6.83 15.75
C ASP A 49 -7.33 -5.69 15.46
N ASP A 50 -8.61 -6.01 15.25
CA ASP A 50 -9.67 -5.04 14.96
C ASP A 50 -9.49 -4.27 13.64
N GLY A 51 -8.72 -4.80 12.70
CA GLY A 51 -8.50 -4.22 11.37
C GLY A 51 -9.79 -4.08 10.57
N TYR A 52 -9.85 -3.09 9.70
CA TYR A 52 -11.02 -2.67 8.90
C TYR A 52 -12.23 -2.17 9.70
N LYS A 53 -12.12 -2.06 11.01
CA LYS A 53 -13.22 -1.61 11.88
C LYS A 53 -13.65 -0.17 11.56
N THR A 54 -12.70 0.69 11.22
CA THR A 54 -13.01 2.08 10.85
C THR A 54 -13.70 2.13 9.48
N LEU A 55 -13.23 1.37 8.51
CA LEU A 55 -13.88 1.25 7.21
C LEU A 55 -15.32 0.75 7.34
N LEU A 56 -15.53 -0.29 8.14
CA LEU A 56 -16.89 -0.83 8.37
C LEU A 56 -17.81 0.19 9.02
N LYS A 57 -17.33 1.01 9.97
CA LYS A 57 -18.11 2.12 10.54
C LYS A 57 -18.51 3.15 9.47
N CYS A 58 -17.61 3.44 8.51
CA CYS A 58 -17.94 4.32 7.38
C CYS A 58 -19.04 3.70 6.51
N TYR A 59 -18.92 2.43 6.16
CA TYR A 59 -19.90 1.72 5.35
C TYR A 59 -21.27 1.57 6.02
N GLU A 60 -21.30 1.42 7.34
CA GLU A 60 -22.53 1.33 8.13
C GLU A 60 -23.18 2.69 8.41
N GLY A 61 -22.56 3.79 7.96
CA GLY A 61 -23.04 5.16 8.23
C GLY A 61 -22.85 5.60 9.70
N LYS A 62 -22.05 4.88 10.46
CA LYS A 62 -21.68 5.25 11.86
C LYS A 62 -20.64 6.39 11.89
N LEU A 63 -19.93 6.59 10.80
CA LEU A 63 -19.05 7.71 10.53
C LEU A 63 -19.47 8.33 9.18
N SER A 64 -19.73 9.61 9.20
CA SER A 64 -19.99 10.38 7.98
C SER A 64 -18.68 10.78 7.31
N VAL A 65 -18.78 11.14 6.03
CA VAL A 65 -17.61 11.65 5.27
C VAL A 65 -17.08 12.94 5.89
N ASP A 66 -17.97 13.82 6.35
CA ASP A 66 -17.57 15.10 6.94
C ASP A 66 -16.81 14.88 8.25
N GLU A 67 -17.24 13.93 9.10
CA GLU A 67 -16.51 13.56 10.31
C GLU A 67 -15.09 13.02 10.00
N VAL A 68 -14.96 12.17 8.97
CA VAL A 68 -13.65 11.65 8.55
C VAL A 68 -12.75 12.78 8.00
N ILE A 69 -13.29 13.68 7.20
CA ILE A 69 -12.56 14.84 6.67
C ILE A 69 -12.15 15.78 7.80
N ASP A 70 -13.04 16.04 8.76
CA ASP A 70 -12.76 16.89 9.91
C ASP A 70 -11.67 16.30 10.80
N GLU A 71 -11.67 14.97 11.00
CA GLU A 71 -10.62 14.29 11.74
C GLU A 71 -9.26 14.39 11.04
N LEU A 72 -9.22 14.23 9.72
CA LEU A 72 -8.01 14.48 8.92
C LEU A 72 -7.51 15.92 9.04
N ASN A 73 -8.42 16.90 9.05
CA ASN A 73 -8.04 18.30 9.22
C ASN A 73 -7.49 18.58 10.62
N LYS A 74 -8.12 18.03 11.68
CA LYS A 74 -7.66 18.14 13.07
C LYS A 74 -6.30 17.48 13.28
N SER A 75 -6.05 16.33 12.62
CA SER A 75 -4.76 15.63 12.71
C SER A 75 -3.60 16.42 12.10
N GLY A 76 -3.89 17.42 11.28
CA GLY A 76 -2.88 18.18 10.55
C GLY A 76 -2.16 17.40 9.47
N LEU A 77 -2.66 16.21 9.07
CA LEU A 77 -2.04 15.38 8.04
C LEU A 77 -1.96 16.13 6.70
N LYS A 78 -0.77 16.16 6.14
CA LYS A 78 -0.45 16.86 4.88
C LYS A 78 0.19 15.92 3.89
N GLY A 79 0.07 16.27 2.60
CA GLY A 79 0.82 15.60 1.54
C GLY A 79 2.33 15.78 1.73
N MET A 80 3.08 14.71 1.52
CA MET A 80 4.55 14.69 1.69
C MET A 80 5.30 14.84 0.35
N GLY A 81 4.61 15.15 -0.74
CA GLY A 81 5.19 15.35 -2.07
C GLY A 81 5.69 16.78 -2.33
N GLY A 82 6.12 17.52 -1.29
CA GLY A 82 6.71 18.85 -1.39
C GLY A 82 5.75 20.00 -1.08
N ALA A 83 4.53 20.02 -1.63
CA ALA A 83 3.57 21.13 -1.44
C ALA A 83 2.95 21.20 -0.03
N GLY A 84 2.99 20.13 0.74
CA GLY A 84 2.45 20.10 2.11
C GLY A 84 0.94 20.39 2.19
N PHE A 85 0.18 20.04 1.15
CA PHE A 85 -1.23 20.35 1.09
C PHE A 85 -2.04 19.53 2.11
N PRO A 86 -2.98 20.13 2.89
CA PRO A 86 -3.77 19.41 3.88
C PRO A 86 -4.63 18.31 3.25
N SER A 87 -4.51 17.08 3.76
CA SER A 87 -5.17 15.91 3.17
C SER A 87 -6.69 15.97 3.22
N GLY A 88 -7.27 16.43 4.34
CA GLY A 88 -8.71 16.60 4.47
C GLY A 88 -9.28 17.63 3.49
N GLN A 89 -8.58 18.76 3.28
CA GLN A 89 -8.98 19.77 2.28
C GLN A 89 -8.92 19.21 0.86
N LYS A 90 -7.89 18.41 0.55
CA LYS A 90 -7.78 17.75 -0.75
C LYS A 90 -8.98 16.85 -1.03
N TRP A 91 -9.38 16.03 -0.06
CA TRP A 91 -10.54 15.16 -0.21
C TRP A 91 -11.82 15.94 -0.40
N LYS A 92 -11.99 17.04 0.35
CA LYS A 92 -13.14 17.94 0.21
C LYS A 92 -13.23 18.52 -1.20
N PHE A 93 -12.13 19.03 -1.76
CA PHE A 93 -12.09 19.57 -3.11
C PHE A 93 -12.39 18.52 -4.17
N VAL A 94 -11.79 17.32 -4.06
CA VAL A 94 -12.06 16.22 -4.98
C VAL A 94 -13.56 15.86 -4.97
N ARG A 95 -14.20 15.86 -3.80
CA ARG A 95 -15.62 15.58 -3.67
C ARG A 95 -16.53 16.60 -4.37
N MET A 96 -16.09 17.85 -4.47
CA MET A 96 -16.87 18.92 -5.14
C MET A 96 -16.86 18.80 -6.67
N GLU A 97 -15.90 18.06 -7.22
CA GLU A 97 -15.81 17.86 -8.66
C GLU A 97 -16.85 16.85 -9.17
N LYS A 98 -17.26 17.00 -10.43
CA LYS A 98 -18.18 16.04 -11.07
C LYS A 98 -17.51 14.66 -11.23
N GLY A 99 -18.28 13.60 -10.98
CA GLY A 99 -17.87 12.24 -11.29
C GLY A 99 -17.86 11.91 -12.79
N PRO A 100 -17.34 10.73 -13.17
CA PRO A 100 -16.78 9.70 -12.28
C PRO A 100 -15.40 10.09 -11.74
N ARG A 101 -15.14 9.77 -10.47
CA ARG A 101 -13.83 9.99 -9.84
C ARG A 101 -13.01 8.71 -9.88
N LEU A 102 -11.75 8.85 -10.18
CA LEU A 102 -10.76 7.76 -10.16
C LEU A 102 -9.68 8.10 -9.13
N MET A 103 -9.19 7.08 -8.45
CA MET A 103 -8.11 7.25 -7.48
C MET A 103 -6.86 6.54 -7.96
N THR A 104 -5.73 7.23 -7.91
CA THR A 104 -4.41 6.62 -8.12
C THR A 104 -3.60 6.74 -6.85
N ILE A 105 -3.15 5.59 -6.36
CA ILE A 105 -2.19 5.52 -5.26
C ILE A 105 -0.80 5.45 -5.87
N ASN A 106 0.02 6.45 -5.56
CA ASN A 106 1.39 6.49 -6.01
C ASN A 106 2.30 5.79 -4.99
N GLY A 107 2.70 4.57 -5.31
CA GLY A 107 3.71 3.78 -4.59
C GLY A 107 5.05 3.72 -5.33
N ASP A 108 5.30 4.65 -6.26
CA ASP A 108 6.59 4.79 -6.96
C ASP A 108 7.59 5.55 -6.08
N GLU A 109 8.46 4.81 -5.45
CA GLU A 109 9.51 5.33 -4.57
C GLU A 109 10.86 5.33 -5.32
N GLY A 110 10.95 6.17 -6.37
CA GLY A 110 12.06 6.17 -7.33
C GLY A 110 13.33 6.89 -6.86
N GLU A 111 13.26 7.73 -5.83
CA GLU A 111 14.40 8.52 -5.38
C GLU A 111 15.43 7.66 -4.63
N PRO A 112 16.74 7.78 -4.96
CA PRO A 112 17.78 7.01 -4.27
C PRO A 112 17.77 7.23 -2.76
N GLY A 113 17.87 6.12 -2.00
CA GLY A 113 17.90 6.15 -0.54
C GLY A 113 16.52 6.22 0.13
N THR A 114 15.43 6.36 -0.62
CA THR A 114 14.07 6.31 -0.07
C THR A 114 13.60 4.85 0.10
N PHE A 115 12.87 4.58 1.19
CA PHE A 115 12.35 3.24 1.51
C PHE A 115 11.08 3.27 2.38
N LYS A 116 10.50 4.45 2.60
CA LYS A 116 9.33 4.61 3.48
C LYS A 116 8.10 3.86 2.98
N ASP A 117 7.81 3.95 1.67
CA ASP A 117 6.63 3.32 1.08
C ASP A 117 6.78 1.81 1.07
N LYS A 118 7.97 1.32 0.67
CA LYS A 118 8.32 -0.10 0.77
C LYS A 118 8.15 -0.64 2.18
N LEU A 119 8.68 0.07 3.19
CA LEU A 119 8.60 -0.36 4.58
C LEU A 119 7.14 -0.52 5.03
N TYR A 120 6.29 0.47 4.77
CA TYR A 120 4.88 0.40 5.14
C TYR A 120 4.12 -0.69 4.39
N LEU A 121 4.36 -0.83 3.10
CA LEU A 121 3.73 -1.87 2.28
C LEU A 121 4.17 -3.28 2.69
N GLU A 122 5.41 -3.45 3.11
CA GLU A 122 5.88 -4.75 3.61
C GLU A 122 5.37 -5.07 5.01
N THR A 123 5.36 -4.11 5.92
CA THR A 123 5.03 -4.35 7.33
C THR A 123 3.55 -4.25 7.65
N ASN A 124 2.81 -3.31 7.06
CA ASN A 124 1.44 -2.95 7.40
C ASN A 124 0.53 -2.77 6.19
N MET A 125 0.56 -3.71 5.25
CA MET A 125 -0.16 -3.61 3.98
C MET A 125 -1.68 -3.44 4.16
N HIS A 126 -2.29 -4.15 5.10
CA HIS A 126 -3.74 -4.05 5.33
C HIS A 126 -4.17 -2.73 5.96
N LYS A 127 -3.30 -2.09 6.76
CA LYS A 127 -3.54 -0.72 7.23
C LYS A 127 -3.52 0.28 6.07
N PHE A 128 -2.63 0.06 5.11
CA PHE A 128 -2.62 0.84 3.87
C PHE A 128 -3.90 0.59 3.06
N PHE A 129 -4.34 -0.66 2.88
CA PHE A 129 -5.58 -0.97 2.17
C PHE A 129 -6.81 -0.37 2.86
N GLU A 130 -6.92 -0.45 4.18
CA GLU A 130 -8.02 0.18 4.92
C GLU A 130 -8.06 1.69 4.67
N GLY A 131 -6.92 2.38 4.81
CA GLY A 131 -6.83 3.82 4.55
C GLY A 131 -7.19 4.19 3.10
N MET A 132 -6.73 3.39 2.13
CA MET A 132 -7.06 3.53 0.72
C MET A 132 -8.57 3.39 0.46
N LEU A 133 -9.22 2.39 1.07
CA LEU A 133 -10.66 2.14 0.91
C LEU A 133 -11.50 3.23 1.60
N ILE A 134 -11.09 3.71 2.78
CA ILE A 134 -11.73 4.86 3.44
C ILE A 134 -11.62 6.11 2.56
N ALA A 135 -10.45 6.36 1.96
CA ALA A 135 -10.27 7.48 1.05
C ALA A 135 -11.15 7.36 -0.20
N ALA A 136 -11.19 6.16 -0.81
CA ALA A 136 -12.04 5.90 -1.98
C ALA A 136 -13.52 6.11 -1.67
N TRP A 137 -14.00 5.58 -0.55
CA TRP A 137 -15.35 5.81 -0.06
C TRP A 137 -15.62 7.30 0.18
N ALA A 138 -14.73 8.00 0.87
CA ALA A 138 -14.90 9.41 1.19
C ALA A 138 -14.96 10.30 -0.04
N VAL A 139 -14.19 10.03 -1.09
CA VAL A 139 -14.21 10.80 -2.34
C VAL A 139 -15.13 10.20 -3.43
N GLU A 140 -15.84 9.12 -3.12
CA GLU A 140 -16.71 8.38 -4.06
C GLU A 140 -15.96 7.97 -5.33
N ALA A 141 -14.77 7.41 -5.16
CA ALA A 141 -13.97 6.92 -6.27
C ALA A 141 -14.54 5.60 -6.82
N LYS A 142 -14.83 5.55 -8.12
CA LYS A 142 -15.35 4.34 -8.79
C LYS A 142 -14.30 3.27 -9.02
N LYS A 143 -13.03 3.65 -9.06
CA LYS A 143 -11.93 2.73 -9.32
C LYS A 143 -10.65 3.24 -8.68
N ILE A 144 -9.88 2.30 -8.17
CA ILE A 144 -8.57 2.55 -7.56
C ILE A 144 -7.51 1.89 -8.43
N TYR A 145 -6.44 2.62 -8.71
CA TYR A 145 -5.23 2.13 -9.34
C TYR A 145 -4.09 2.25 -8.35
N ILE A 146 -3.41 1.15 -8.09
CA ILE A 146 -2.19 1.15 -7.26
C ILE A 146 -1.01 1.08 -8.23
N TYR A 147 -0.28 2.19 -8.34
CA TYR A 147 0.94 2.25 -9.12
C TYR A 147 2.13 1.96 -8.23
N MET A 148 2.89 0.94 -8.57
CA MET A 148 4.09 0.53 -7.84
C MET A 148 5.23 0.28 -8.81
N ARG A 149 6.44 0.53 -8.34
CA ARG A 149 7.64 0.25 -9.11
C ARG A 149 7.91 -1.25 -9.21
N ASP A 150 8.49 -1.65 -10.33
CA ASP A 150 8.77 -3.05 -10.66
C ASP A 150 9.91 -3.63 -9.82
N GLU A 151 10.78 -2.79 -9.30
CA GLU A 151 11.94 -3.17 -8.50
C GLU A 151 11.59 -3.68 -7.09
N TYR A 152 10.30 -3.82 -6.76
CA TYR A 152 9.82 -4.43 -5.52
C TYR A 152 9.03 -5.72 -5.77
N PRO A 153 9.64 -6.74 -6.43
CA PRO A 153 8.91 -7.93 -6.87
C PRO A 153 8.30 -8.73 -5.71
N GLY A 154 8.97 -8.80 -4.56
CA GLY A 154 8.45 -9.44 -3.35
C GLY A 154 7.23 -8.73 -2.79
N THR A 155 7.28 -7.40 -2.70
CA THR A 155 6.17 -6.56 -2.23
C THR A 155 4.97 -6.63 -3.19
N LEU A 156 5.23 -6.62 -4.52
CA LEU A 156 4.18 -6.78 -5.54
C LEU A 156 3.50 -8.14 -5.43
N LYS A 157 4.26 -9.21 -5.25
CA LYS A 157 3.72 -10.57 -5.05
C LYS A 157 2.84 -10.63 -3.80
N LYS A 158 3.34 -10.09 -2.67
CA LYS A 158 2.57 -10.00 -1.42
C LYS A 158 1.29 -9.20 -1.63
N MET A 159 1.37 -8.02 -2.26
CA MET A 159 0.22 -7.17 -2.50
C MET A 159 -0.88 -7.89 -3.28
N LYS A 160 -0.54 -8.59 -4.36
CA LYS A 160 -1.50 -9.38 -5.15
C LYS A 160 -2.18 -10.45 -4.30
N ASN A 161 -1.39 -11.16 -3.49
CA ASN A 161 -1.93 -12.22 -2.61
C ASN A 161 -2.87 -11.65 -1.54
N GLU A 162 -2.50 -10.55 -0.89
CA GLU A 162 -3.31 -9.93 0.16
C GLU A 162 -4.55 -9.23 -0.41
N LEU A 163 -4.48 -8.65 -1.62
CA LEU A 163 -5.66 -8.15 -2.34
C LEU A 163 -6.65 -9.28 -2.64
N THR A 164 -6.17 -10.42 -3.12
CA THR A 164 -7.04 -11.59 -3.36
C THR A 164 -7.74 -12.07 -2.08
N LYS A 165 -7.05 -12.07 -0.93
CA LYS A 165 -7.68 -12.39 0.36
C LYS A 165 -8.76 -11.37 0.73
N LEU A 166 -8.49 -10.10 0.51
CA LEU A 166 -9.42 -9.01 0.76
C LEU A 166 -10.64 -9.08 -0.16
N GLU A 167 -10.46 -9.35 -1.44
CA GLU A 167 -11.53 -9.56 -2.44
C GLU A 167 -12.44 -10.75 -2.08
N ASN A 168 -11.85 -11.85 -1.60
CA ASN A 168 -12.60 -13.01 -1.15
C ASN A 168 -13.27 -12.81 0.24
N SER A 169 -12.99 -11.69 0.90
CA SER A 169 -13.62 -11.35 2.16
C SER A 169 -14.94 -10.60 1.93
N LYS A 170 -15.78 -10.51 2.97
CA LYS A 170 -17.00 -9.70 2.94
C LYS A 170 -16.76 -8.22 3.24
N ILE A 171 -15.50 -7.76 3.27
CA ILE A 171 -15.14 -6.37 3.60
C ILE A 171 -15.36 -5.47 2.41
N LEU A 172 -15.01 -5.93 1.20
CA LEU A 172 -15.32 -5.17 -0.02
C LEU A 172 -16.81 -5.24 -0.32
N ARG A 173 -17.40 -4.09 -0.59
CA ARG A 173 -18.78 -4.00 -1.10
C ARG A 173 -18.72 -4.01 -2.62
N GLU A 174 -19.56 -4.82 -3.23
CA GLU A 174 -19.90 -4.74 -4.65
C GLU A 174 -21.00 -3.68 -4.74
N ASP A 175 -20.69 -2.51 -5.31
CA ASP A 175 -21.69 -1.46 -5.66
C ASP A 175 -22.05 -1.56 -7.14
#